data_a6bf25c02368ceb37c027ed02d764e2a
#
_entry.id   a6bf25c02368ceb37c027ed02d764e2a
#
_cell.length_a   1.000
_cell.length_b   1.000
_cell.length_c   1.000
_cell.angle_alpha   90.00
_cell.angle_beta   90.00
_cell.angle_gamma   90.00
#
_symmetry.space_group_name_H-M   'P 1'
#
loop_
_entity.id
_entity.type
_entity.pdbx_description
1 polymer ?
#
loop_
_entity_poly.entity_id
_entity_poly.type
_entity_poly.pdbx_seq_one_letter_code
_entity_poly.pdbx_strand_id
1 'polypeptide(L)'
;IKGEEDKKHKLANIVGEQLVGSGFNEILNNSLTRGAYYDNRNAWPAENSVKIMNPLSSDLSVMRQTLLFGGLESIAHNVNRKMGNIRFFEFGKCYHFDADRKAQEQLTPEEVKAFPAKVLAGYSEEFHLGLWLHGNRVEGSWAHADEASSVYELKAYALSVLKRLGVNLGSLVVKDGDNDIFAKSIAVADRNGKLCLELGPVKKALIAASG
;
A
#
# COMPACT_ATOMS: atom_id res chain seq x y z
N ILE A 1 -26.19 16.84 -1.28
CA ILE A 1 -26.04 15.60 -0.48
C ILE A 1 -24.57 15.22 -0.60
N LYS A 2 -23.82 15.25 0.53
CA LYS A 2 -22.42 14.83 0.54
C LYS A 2 -22.37 13.31 0.71
N GLY A 3 -21.90 12.59 -0.32
CA GLY A 3 -21.73 11.14 -0.28
C GLY A 3 -20.50 10.70 0.51
N GLU A 4 -20.37 9.39 0.75
CA GLU A 4 -19.15 8.83 1.38
C GLU A 4 -17.90 9.02 0.54
N GLU A 5 -18.01 8.98 -0.79
CA GLU A 5 -16.92 9.27 -1.71
C GLU A 5 -16.38 10.69 -1.55
N ASP A 6 -17.25 11.70 -1.36
CA ASP A 6 -16.83 13.08 -1.11
C ASP A 6 -16.00 13.20 0.17
N LYS A 7 -16.31 12.39 1.19
CA LYS A 7 -15.53 12.36 2.44
C LYS A 7 -14.15 11.75 2.23
N LYS A 8 -14.05 10.66 1.46
CA LYS A 8 -12.77 10.02 1.13
C LYS A 8 -11.86 10.96 0.36
N HIS A 9 -12.40 11.61 -0.69
CA HIS A 9 -11.64 12.60 -1.46
C HIS A 9 -11.17 13.78 -0.59
N LYS A 10 -12.04 14.28 0.29
CA LYS A 10 -11.65 15.35 1.20
C LYS A 10 -10.52 14.95 2.15
N LEU A 11 -10.59 13.74 2.71
CA LEU A 11 -9.53 13.21 3.59
C LEU A 11 -8.22 12.98 2.81
N ALA A 12 -8.30 12.43 1.60
CA ALA A 12 -7.14 12.26 0.73
C ALA A 12 -6.47 13.60 0.41
N ASN A 13 -7.25 14.65 0.09
CA ASN A 13 -6.70 15.99 -0.17
C ASN A 13 -6.00 16.57 1.06
N ILE A 14 -6.63 16.49 2.25
CA ILE A 14 -6.05 17.01 3.49
C ILE A 14 -4.71 16.32 3.82
N VAL A 15 -4.62 15.00 3.62
CA VAL A 15 -3.39 14.24 3.85
C VAL A 15 -2.38 14.50 2.74
N GLY A 16 -2.83 14.57 1.48
CA GLY A 16 -1.98 14.89 0.33
C GLY A 16 -1.29 16.25 0.48
N GLU A 17 -2.03 17.30 0.84
CA GLU A 17 -1.46 18.63 1.11
C GLU A 17 -0.40 18.59 2.21
N GLN A 18 -0.63 17.84 3.29
CA GLN A 18 0.34 17.67 4.36
C GLN A 18 1.61 16.95 3.88
N LEU A 19 1.48 15.88 3.09
CA LEU A 19 2.60 15.12 2.56
C LEU A 19 3.40 15.93 1.55
N VAL A 20 2.74 16.64 0.64
CA VAL A 20 3.40 17.57 -0.30
C VAL A 20 4.15 18.67 0.45
N GLY A 21 3.53 19.25 1.48
CA GLY A 21 4.21 20.22 2.36
C GLY A 21 5.42 19.64 3.11
N SER A 22 5.50 18.32 3.24
CA SER A 22 6.65 17.57 3.81
C SER A 22 7.66 17.10 2.75
N GLY A 23 7.50 17.51 1.49
CA GLY A 23 8.40 17.20 0.38
C GLY A 23 8.14 15.85 -0.30
N PHE A 24 6.96 15.25 -0.12
CA PHE A 24 6.55 14.08 -0.87
C PHE A 24 5.95 14.46 -2.22
N ASN A 25 6.15 13.59 -3.20
CA ASN A 25 5.49 13.65 -4.50
C ASN A 25 4.44 12.54 -4.58
N GLU A 26 3.26 12.90 -5.07
CA GLU A 26 2.21 11.92 -5.35
C GLU A 26 2.57 11.12 -6.60
N ILE A 27 2.40 9.80 -6.52
CA ILE A 27 2.51 8.89 -7.65
C ILE A 27 1.18 8.19 -7.88
N LEU A 28 0.96 7.74 -9.09
CA LEU A 28 -0.21 6.97 -9.49
C LEU A 28 0.22 5.79 -10.33
N ASN A 29 0.09 4.59 -9.78
CA ASN A 29 0.44 3.35 -10.45
C ASN A 29 -0.81 2.59 -10.93
N ASN A 30 -0.61 1.68 -11.89
CA ASN A 30 -1.68 0.83 -12.39
C ASN A 30 -2.20 -0.10 -11.28
N SER A 31 -3.52 -0.32 -11.28
CA SER A 31 -4.15 -1.33 -10.41
C SER A 31 -3.89 -2.77 -10.87
N LEU A 32 -3.49 -2.95 -12.13
CA LEU A 32 -3.05 -4.24 -12.66
C LEU A 32 -1.55 -4.39 -12.47
N THR A 33 -1.11 -5.59 -12.09
CA THR A 33 0.28 -5.88 -11.78
C THR A 33 0.65 -7.33 -12.11
N ARG A 34 1.91 -7.68 -11.92
CA ARG A 34 2.45 -9.02 -12.17
C ARG A 34 1.99 -9.99 -11.09
N GLY A 35 1.41 -11.13 -11.48
CA GLY A 35 1.08 -12.20 -10.56
C GLY A 35 2.28 -12.75 -9.79
N ALA A 36 3.45 -12.79 -10.43
CA ALA A 36 4.70 -13.26 -9.84
C ALA A 36 5.15 -12.49 -8.59
N TYR A 37 4.67 -11.27 -8.36
CA TYR A 37 4.97 -10.54 -7.12
C TYR A 37 4.40 -11.21 -5.86
N TYR A 38 3.36 -12.02 -6.02
CA TYR A 38 2.64 -12.69 -4.94
C TYR A 38 3.07 -14.15 -4.76
N ASP A 39 3.94 -14.67 -5.63
CA ASP A 39 4.42 -16.05 -5.53
C ASP A 39 5.23 -16.23 -4.24
N ASN A 40 4.87 -17.27 -3.46
CA ASN A 40 5.51 -17.62 -2.19
C ASN A 40 5.55 -16.46 -1.17
N ARG A 41 4.48 -15.65 -1.11
CA ARG A 41 4.31 -14.58 -0.12
C ARG A 41 3.27 -14.95 0.92
N ASN A 42 3.63 -14.83 2.19
CA ASN A 42 2.70 -15.05 3.29
C ASN A 42 1.83 -13.80 3.55
N ALA A 43 2.40 -12.60 3.38
CA ALA A 43 1.67 -11.35 3.61
C ALA A 43 0.56 -11.11 2.58
N TRP A 44 0.80 -11.52 1.33
CA TRP A 44 -0.16 -11.41 0.23
C TRP A 44 -0.13 -12.68 -0.62
N PRO A 45 -0.85 -13.73 -0.20
CA PRO A 45 -0.86 -15.01 -0.90
C PRO A 45 -1.40 -14.90 -2.32
N ALA A 46 -0.80 -15.66 -3.26
CA ALA A 46 -1.19 -15.64 -4.67
C ALA A 46 -2.63 -16.10 -4.91
N GLU A 47 -3.16 -16.99 -4.05
CA GLU A 47 -4.54 -17.47 -4.07
C GLU A 47 -5.57 -16.36 -3.80
N ASN A 48 -5.18 -15.31 -3.05
CA ASN A 48 -6.03 -14.15 -2.76
C ASN A 48 -5.99 -13.08 -3.86
N SER A 49 -5.29 -13.34 -4.96
CA SER A 49 -5.21 -12.40 -6.08
C SER A 49 -6.48 -12.45 -6.94
N VAL A 50 -7.00 -11.28 -7.26
CA VAL A 50 -8.05 -11.13 -8.28
C VAL A 50 -7.42 -11.25 -9.66
N LYS A 51 -7.65 -12.38 -10.33
CA LYS A 51 -7.07 -12.69 -11.64
C LYS A 51 -7.89 -12.10 -12.77
N ILE A 52 -7.20 -11.56 -13.78
CA ILE A 52 -7.83 -11.08 -15.01
C ILE A 52 -8.03 -12.24 -15.97
N MET A 53 -9.24 -12.35 -16.53
CA MET A 53 -9.63 -13.48 -17.36
C MET A 53 -8.88 -13.54 -18.69
N ASN A 54 -8.64 -12.37 -19.32
CA ASN A 54 -7.90 -12.25 -20.59
C ASN A 54 -6.87 -11.11 -20.45
N PRO A 55 -5.74 -11.32 -19.74
CA PRO A 55 -4.76 -10.27 -19.54
C PRO A 55 -4.06 -9.91 -20.86
N LEU A 56 -3.78 -8.63 -21.08
CA LEU A 56 -3.03 -8.14 -22.24
C LEU A 56 -1.57 -8.61 -22.23
N SER A 57 -1.01 -8.86 -21.05
CA SER A 57 0.33 -9.42 -20.85
C SER A 57 0.42 -10.12 -19.50
N SER A 58 1.47 -10.94 -19.31
CA SER A 58 1.79 -11.54 -18.00
C SER A 58 2.03 -10.49 -16.91
N ASP A 59 2.50 -9.30 -17.29
CA ASP A 59 2.81 -8.19 -16.40
C ASP A 59 1.55 -7.46 -15.88
N LEU A 60 0.38 -7.75 -16.45
CA LEU A 60 -0.91 -7.16 -16.09
C LEU A 60 -1.96 -8.24 -15.83
N SER A 61 -1.56 -9.32 -15.18
CA SER A 61 -2.37 -10.54 -15.05
C SER A 61 -3.28 -10.57 -13.82
N VAL A 62 -2.99 -9.75 -12.80
CA VAL A 62 -3.77 -9.70 -11.56
C VAL A 62 -3.98 -8.24 -11.10
N MET A 63 -5.02 -8.06 -10.27
CA MET A 63 -5.19 -6.79 -9.56
C MET A 63 -4.28 -6.76 -8.32
N ARG A 64 -3.74 -5.60 -8.00
CA ARG A 64 -2.80 -5.41 -6.88
C ARG A 64 -3.45 -5.66 -5.52
N GLN A 65 -2.81 -6.49 -4.69
CA GLN A 65 -3.18 -6.68 -3.28
C GLN A 65 -2.53 -5.61 -2.37
N THR A 66 -1.51 -4.91 -2.88
CA THR A 66 -0.78 -3.87 -2.15
C THR A 66 -0.28 -2.79 -3.09
N LEU A 67 -0.04 -1.59 -2.58
CA LEU A 67 0.58 -0.49 -3.32
C LEU A 67 2.11 -0.65 -3.42
N LEU A 68 2.70 -1.57 -2.64
CA LEU A 68 4.15 -1.67 -2.46
C LEU A 68 4.91 -1.80 -3.78
N PHE A 69 4.52 -2.78 -4.61
CA PHE A 69 5.29 -3.11 -5.83
C PHE A 69 5.28 -1.99 -6.85
N GLY A 70 4.12 -1.33 -7.07
CA GLY A 70 4.05 -0.15 -7.95
C GLY A 70 4.94 1.00 -7.46
N GLY A 71 4.98 1.23 -6.14
CA GLY A 71 5.89 2.21 -5.56
C GLY A 71 7.37 1.86 -5.74
N LEU A 72 7.74 0.57 -5.60
CA LEU A 72 9.12 0.11 -5.85
C LEU A 72 9.50 0.26 -7.34
N GLU A 73 8.62 -0.08 -8.27
CA GLU A 73 8.83 0.15 -9.70
C GLU A 73 9.04 1.64 -10.01
N SER A 74 8.23 2.51 -9.39
CA SER A 74 8.36 3.96 -9.53
C SER A 74 9.70 4.47 -8.98
N ILE A 75 10.17 3.93 -7.84
CA ILE A 75 11.48 4.26 -7.29
C ILE A 75 12.58 3.80 -8.24
N ALA A 76 12.57 2.54 -8.69
CA ALA A 76 13.57 2.00 -9.61
C ALA A 76 13.64 2.83 -10.90
N HIS A 77 12.49 3.20 -11.47
CA HIS A 77 12.41 4.05 -12.65
C HIS A 77 13.11 5.42 -12.47
N ASN A 78 12.93 6.04 -11.30
CA ASN A 78 13.53 7.35 -11.00
C ASN A 78 15.02 7.24 -10.66
N VAL A 79 15.43 6.22 -9.89
CA VAL A 79 16.84 5.95 -9.56
C VAL A 79 17.66 5.71 -10.84
N ASN A 80 17.12 4.94 -11.79
CA ASN A 80 17.75 4.72 -13.10
C ASN A 80 17.94 6.02 -13.91
N ARG A 81 17.21 7.09 -13.53
CA ARG A 81 17.33 8.46 -14.09
C ARG A 81 18.12 9.41 -13.20
N LYS A 82 18.90 8.86 -12.26
CA LYS A 82 19.75 9.61 -11.33
C LYS A 82 19.00 10.49 -10.30
N MET A 83 17.72 10.19 -10.07
CA MET A 83 16.94 10.77 -8.97
C MET A 83 17.14 9.90 -7.72
N GLY A 84 18.14 10.22 -6.90
CA GLY A 84 18.55 9.37 -5.77
C GLY A 84 17.76 9.59 -4.49
N ASN A 85 17.19 10.78 -4.28
CA ASN A 85 16.49 11.13 -3.04
C ASN A 85 15.00 11.27 -3.31
N ILE A 86 14.22 10.28 -2.84
CA ILE A 86 12.83 10.09 -3.24
C ILE A 86 11.95 10.03 -2.01
N ARG A 87 10.85 10.78 -2.03
CA ARG A 87 9.72 10.71 -1.11
C ARG A 87 8.46 10.62 -1.93
N PHE A 88 7.86 9.44 -1.96
CA PHE A 88 6.63 9.19 -2.71
C PHE A 88 5.47 8.82 -1.79
N PHE A 89 4.27 9.18 -2.22
CA PHE A 89 3.03 8.65 -1.66
C PHE A 89 2.03 8.32 -2.76
N GLU A 90 1.15 7.37 -2.48
CA GLU A 90 0.05 6.99 -3.37
C GLU A 90 -1.19 6.68 -2.55
N PHE A 91 -2.32 7.25 -2.94
CA PHE A 91 -3.63 6.76 -2.55
C PHE A 91 -4.14 5.79 -3.61
N GLY A 92 -4.54 4.59 -3.21
CA GLY A 92 -5.01 3.62 -4.17
C GLY A 92 -5.86 2.51 -3.55
N LYS A 93 -6.65 1.88 -4.41
CA LYS A 93 -7.39 0.68 -4.02
C LYS A 93 -6.50 -0.55 -4.16
N CYS A 94 -6.62 -1.45 -3.19
CA CYS A 94 -6.06 -2.80 -3.18
C CYS A 94 -7.22 -3.80 -3.24
N TYR A 95 -7.00 -4.94 -3.86
CA TYR A 95 -8.06 -5.88 -4.21
C TYR A 95 -7.72 -7.26 -3.69
N HIS A 96 -8.70 -7.92 -3.10
CA HIS A 96 -8.53 -9.25 -2.51
C HIS A 96 -9.65 -10.18 -2.95
N PHE A 97 -9.30 -11.45 -3.11
CA PHE A 97 -10.22 -12.53 -3.35
C PHE A 97 -10.18 -13.52 -2.18
N ASP A 98 -11.35 -13.89 -1.70
CA ASP A 98 -11.55 -14.85 -0.61
C ASP A 98 -12.36 -16.02 -1.16
N ALA A 99 -11.70 -17.17 -1.35
CA ALA A 99 -12.31 -18.37 -1.89
C ALA A 99 -13.33 -18.98 -0.92
N ASP A 100 -13.07 -18.93 0.38
CA ASP A 100 -13.96 -19.51 1.41
C ASP A 100 -15.25 -18.71 1.51
N ARG A 101 -15.16 -17.39 1.46
CA ARG A 101 -16.32 -16.52 1.42
C ARG A 101 -17.16 -16.71 0.17
N LYS A 102 -16.53 -16.96 -0.98
CA LYS A 102 -17.23 -17.29 -2.23
C LYS A 102 -17.90 -18.67 -2.17
N ALA A 103 -17.27 -19.66 -1.56
CA ALA A 103 -17.82 -21.02 -1.44
C ALA A 103 -19.04 -21.09 -0.50
N GLN A 104 -19.14 -20.20 0.50
CA GLN A 104 -20.29 -20.11 1.40
C GLN A 104 -21.55 -19.55 0.71
N GLU A 105 -21.40 -18.90 -0.44
CA GLU A 105 -22.50 -18.35 -1.22
C GLU A 105 -22.83 -19.26 -2.42
N GLN A 106 -23.43 -20.41 -2.16
CA GLN A 106 -24.08 -21.20 -3.20
C GLN A 106 -25.35 -20.47 -3.67
N LEU A 107 -25.17 -19.57 -4.63
CA LEU A 107 -26.27 -18.84 -5.24
C LEU A 107 -26.90 -19.68 -6.35
N THR A 108 -28.22 -19.78 -6.32
CA THR A 108 -29.00 -20.31 -7.44
C THR A 108 -28.92 -19.33 -8.64
N PRO A 109 -29.08 -19.81 -9.89
CA PRO A 109 -29.10 -18.93 -11.07
C PRO A 109 -30.13 -17.80 -11.00
N GLU A 110 -31.20 -17.98 -10.25
CA GLU A 110 -32.27 -17.00 -10.02
C GLU A 110 -31.82 -15.92 -9.03
N GLU A 111 -31.11 -16.29 -7.96
CA GLU A 111 -30.52 -15.36 -7.00
C GLU A 111 -29.41 -14.53 -7.60
N VAL A 112 -28.59 -15.09 -8.50
CA VAL A 112 -27.56 -14.35 -9.26
C VAL A 112 -28.21 -13.24 -10.11
N LYS A 113 -29.34 -13.50 -10.76
CA LYS A 113 -30.06 -12.49 -11.53
C LYS A 113 -30.73 -11.42 -10.66
N ALA A 114 -31.29 -11.84 -9.50
CA ALA A 114 -31.99 -10.92 -8.60
C ALA A 114 -31.04 -10.05 -7.76
N PHE A 115 -29.83 -10.56 -7.42
CA PHE A 115 -28.88 -9.89 -6.53
C PHE A 115 -27.45 -9.98 -7.08
N PRO A 116 -27.09 -9.22 -8.14
CA PRO A 116 -25.75 -9.23 -8.74
C PRO A 116 -24.63 -8.92 -7.75
N ALA A 117 -24.92 -8.13 -6.71
CA ALA A 117 -23.94 -7.79 -5.65
C ALA A 117 -23.48 -9.01 -4.85
N LYS A 118 -24.31 -10.06 -4.71
CA LYS A 118 -23.91 -11.31 -4.05
C LYS A 118 -22.87 -12.11 -4.82
N VAL A 119 -22.84 -11.99 -6.16
CA VAL A 119 -21.84 -12.65 -7.01
C VAL A 119 -20.42 -12.18 -6.70
N LEU A 120 -20.28 -10.96 -6.17
CA LEU A 120 -19.01 -10.33 -5.82
C LEU A 120 -18.62 -10.50 -4.35
N ALA A 121 -19.34 -11.30 -3.56
CA ALA A 121 -19.09 -11.40 -2.13
C ALA A 121 -17.71 -11.96 -1.76
N GLY A 122 -17.12 -12.80 -2.63
CA GLY A 122 -15.73 -13.24 -2.48
C GLY A 122 -14.69 -12.19 -2.85
N TYR A 123 -15.06 -11.02 -3.35
CA TYR A 123 -14.17 -9.96 -3.76
C TYR A 123 -14.30 -8.75 -2.82
N SER A 124 -13.18 -8.18 -2.45
CA SER A 124 -13.17 -6.95 -1.65
C SER A 124 -12.17 -5.95 -2.20
N GLU A 125 -12.46 -4.67 -1.98
CA GLU A 125 -11.53 -3.59 -2.26
C GLU A 125 -11.35 -2.72 -1.03
N GLU A 126 -10.12 -2.31 -0.78
CA GLU A 126 -9.75 -1.44 0.33
C GLU A 126 -8.96 -0.24 -0.19
N PHE A 127 -9.20 0.92 0.42
CA PHE A 127 -8.49 2.14 0.07
C PHE A 127 -7.30 2.33 1.00
N HIS A 128 -6.10 2.35 0.43
CA HIS A 128 -4.84 2.40 1.14
C HIS A 128 -4.05 3.68 0.82
N LEU A 129 -3.16 4.04 1.73
CA LEU A 129 -2.11 5.03 1.54
C LEU A 129 -0.75 4.33 1.64
N GLY A 130 0.05 4.41 0.58
CA GLY A 130 1.45 4.00 0.57
C GLY A 130 2.37 5.20 0.75
N LEU A 131 3.46 5.01 1.50
CA LEU A 131 4.54 5.99 1.68
C LEU A 131 5.87 5.32 1.43
N TRP A 132 6.74 5.95 0.66
CA TRP A 132 8.09 5.43 0.36
C TRP A 132 9.14 6.51 0.56
N LEU A 133 10.26 6.11 1.15
CA LEU A 133 11.48 6.90 1.25
C LEU A 133 12.63 6.12 0.63
N HIS A 134 13.46 6.80 -0.17
CA HIS A 134 14.68 6.25 -0.73
C HIS A 134 15.77 7.33 -0.74
N GLY A 135 17.02 6.92 -0.50
CA GLY A 135 18.19 7.80 -0.52
C GLY A 135 18.37 8.62 0.76
N ASN A 136 18.80 9.85 0.63
CA ASN A 136 19.12 10.72 1.75
C ASN A 136 17.93 11.58 2.18
N ARG A 137 17.79 11.76 3.47
CA ARG A 137 16.91 12.76 4.07
C ARG A 137 17.42 14.17 3.84
N VAL A 138 18.73 14.34 3.97
CA VAL A 138 19.45 15.59 3.75
C VAL A 138 20.64 15.31 2.86
N GLU A 139 20.76 16.05 1.76
CA GLU A 139 21.93 16.01 0.89
C GLU A 139 23.09 16.74 1.56
N GLY A 140 24.29 16.16 1.43
CA GLY A 140 25.52 16.76 1.93
C GLY A 140 25.79 18.12 1.31
N SER A 141 26.35 19.00 2.10
CA SER A 141 26.77 20.32 1.70
C SER A 141 28.11 20.65 2.35
N TRP A 142 28.64 21.83 2.11
CA TRP A 142 29.84 22.34 2.80
C TRP A 142 29.64 22.42 4.33
N ALA A 143 28.39 22.53 4.80
CA ALA A 143 28.05 22.73 6.23
C ALA A 143 27.73 21.42 6.97
N HIS A 144 27.33 20.35 6.27
CA HIS A 144 26.94 19.07 6.88
C HIS A 144 27.11 17.89 5.91
N ALA A 145 27.30 16.70 6.48
CA ALA A 145 27.37 15.46 5.73
C ALA A 145 25.98 15.00 5.24
N ASP A 146 25.97 14.05 4.30
CA ASP A 146 24.75 13.35 3.90
C ASP A 146 24.11 12.65 5.11
N GLU A 147 22.78 12.73 5.21
CA GLU A 147 22.00 12.02 6.19
C GLU A 147 21.01 11.09 5.48
N ALA A 148 21.20 9.79 5.63
CA ALA A 148 20.31 8.80 5.02
C ALA A 148 18.89 8.83 5.63
N SER A 149 17.88 8.58 4.79
CA SER A 149 16.51 8.36 5.26
C SER A 149 16.43 7.15 6.18
N SER A 150 15.54 7.21 7.16
CA SER A 150 15.42 6.18 8.19
C SER A 150 13.97 5.70 8.38
N VAL A 151 13.84 4.51 8.98
CA VAL A 151 12.53 3.97 9.40
C VAL A 151 11.84 4.90 10.40
N TYR A 152 12.61 5.56 11.25
CA TYR A 152 12.06 6.50 12.25
C TYR A 152 11.48 7.75 11.59
N GLU A 153 12.12 8.22 10.54
CA GLU A 153 11.59 9.32 9.72
C GLU A 153 10.25 8.91 9.08
N LEU A 154 10.20 7.76 8.42
CA LEU A 154 8.97 7.24 7.83
C LEU A 154 7.86 7.06 8.87
N LYS A 155 8.21 6.53 10.06
CA LYS A 155 7.28 6.40 11.19
C LYS A 155 6.73 7.74 11.63
N ALA A 156 7.57 8.78 11.69
CA ALA A 156 7.13 10.12 12.08
C ALA A 156 6.11 10.70 11.10
N TYR A 157 6.35 10.56 9.79
CA TYR A 157 5.40 10.98 8.77
C TYR A 157 4.08 10.19 8.87
N ALA A 158 4.13 8.87 8.98
CA ALA A 158 2.94 8.04 9.07
C ALA A 158 2.10 8.36 10.32
N LEU A 159 2.73 8.54 11.48
CA LEU A 159 2.04 8.95 12.70
C LEU A 159 1.46 10.36 12.60
N SER A 160 2.14 11.28 11.90
CA SER A 160 1.62 12.63 11.67
C SER A 160 0.35 12.63 10.82
N VAL A 161 0.29 11.73 9.82
CA VAL A 161 -0.92 11.50 9.01
C VAL A 161 -2.06 10.97 9.88
N LEU A 162 -1.82 9.95 10.70
CA LEU A 162 -2.84 9.41 11.61
C LEU A 162 -3.36 10.50 12.57
N LYS A 163 -2.47 11.31 13.13
CA LYS A 163 -2.84 12.46 13.96
C LYS A 163 -3.69 13.47 13.21
N ARG A 164 -3.36 13.76 11.96
CA ARG A 164 -4.12 14.69 11.10
C ARG A 164 -5.53 14.18 10.82
N LEU A 165 -5.69 12.85 10.71
CA LEU A 165 -6.98 12.19 10.55
C LEU A 165 -7.78 12.08 11.86
N GLY A 166 -7.26 12.60 12.98
CA GLY A 166 -7.94 12.61 14.28
C GLY A 166 -7.75 11.33 15.09
N VAL A 167 -6.83 10.44 14.69
CA VAL A 167 -6.53 9.23 15.46
C VAL A 167 -5.77 9.61 16.75
N ASN A 168 -6.25 9.14 17.88
CA ASN A 168 -5.55 9.30 19.15
C ASN A 168 -4.33 8.35 19.20
N LEU A 169 -3.13 8.91 19.02
CA LEU A 169 -1.89 8.14 19.01
C LEU A 169 -1.62 7.38 20.33
N GLY A 170 -2.10 7.92 21.47
CA GLY A 170 -1.99 7.26 22.77
C GLY A 170 -2.86 6.00 22.92
N SER A 171 -3.79 5.78 22.00
CA SER A 171 -4.61 4.56 21.95
C SER A 171 -4.03 3.46 21.06
N LEU A 172 -2.94 3.75 20.35
CA LEU A 172 -2.32 2.80 19.45
C LEU A 172 -1.30 1.91 20.17
N VAL A 173 -1.24 0.67 19.75
CA VAL A 173 -0.27 -0.32 20.24
C VAL A 173 0.77 -0.53 19.16
N VAL A 174 2.05 -0.31 19.52
CA VAL A 174 3.19 -0.56 18.63
C VAL A 174 3.75 -1.93 18.95
N LYS A 175 3.91 -2.77 17.93
CA LYS A 175 4.46 -4.12 18.02
C LYS A 175 5.54 -4.31 16.96
N ASP A 176 6.45 -5.26 17.20
CA ASP A 176 7.29 -5.77 16.13
C ASP A 176 6.39 -6.49 15.13
N GLY A 177 6.55 -6.17 13.85
CA GLY A 177 5.86 -6.86 12.78
C GLY A 177 6.60 -8.14 12.40
N ASP A 178 5.86 -9.13 11.93
CA ASP A 178 6.41 -10.39 11.44
C ASP A 178 5.81 -10.68 10.07
N ASN A 179 6.50 -10.21 9.04
CA ASN A 179 6.13 -10.52 7.66
C ASN A 179 7.35 -10.80 6.80
N ASP A 180 7.11 -11.40 5.64
CA ASP A 180 8.15 -11.79 4.68
C ASP A 180 8.62 -10.62 3.78
N ILE A 181 8.07 -9.42 3.95
CA ILE A 181 8.29 -8.24 3.11
C ILE A 181 9.43 -7.38 3.63
N PHE A 182 9.39 -7.07 4.92
CA PHE A 182 10.36 -6.18 5.56
C PHE A 182 11.50 -6.97 6.21
N ALA A 183 12.69 -6.39 6.22
CA ALA A 183 13.83 -6.97 6.94
C ALA A 183 13.60 -6.90 8.46
N LYS A 184 12.95 -5.84 8.91
CA LYS A 184 12.45 -5.62 10.26
C LYS A 184 11.24 -4.70 10.15
N SER A 185 10.11 -5.08 10.70
CA SER A 185 8.90 -4.26 10.60
C SER A 185 8.42 -3.77 11.95
N ILE A 186 7.70 -2.66 11.90
CA ILE A 186 6.95 -2.08 13.01
C ILE A 186 5.49 -2.10 12.60
N ALA A 187 4.67 -2.77 13.36
CA ALA A 187 3.22 -2.80 13.20
C ALA A 187 2.56 -1.90 14.24
N VAL A 188 1.62 -1.09 13.82
CA VAL A 188 0.82 -0.22 14.69
C VAL A 188 -0.64 -0.60 14.55
N ALA A 189 -1.25 -1.00 15.64
CA ALA A 189 -2.63 -1.46 15.67
C ALA A 189 -3.48 -0.62 16.65
N ASP A 190 -4.78 -0.65 16.47
CA ASP A 190 -5.72 -0.11 17.46
C ASP A 190 -5.85 -1.03 18.67
N ARG A 191 -6.64 -0.61 19.67
CA ARG A 191 -6.89 -1.39 20.89
C ARG A 191 -7.60 -2.73 20.63
N ASN A 192 -8.30 -2.85 19.52
CA ASN A 192 -9.00 -4.07 19.11
C ASN A 192 -8.08 -5.02 18.32
N GLY A 193 -6.82 -4.64 18.11
CA GLY A 193 -5.86 -5.42 17.36
C GLY A 193 -5.92 -5.22 15.83
N LYS A 194 -6.78 -4.31 15.34
CA LYS A 194 -6.85 -4.00 13.91
C LYS A 194 -5.59 -3.25 13.49
N LEU A 195 -4.88 -3.79 12.50
CA LEU A 195 -3.69 -3.17 11.92
C LEU A 195 -4.07 -1.83 11.25
N CYS A 196 -3.42 -0.75 11.68
CA CYS A 196 -3.60 0.59 11.11
C CYS A 196 -2.45 0.96 10.18
N LEU A 197 -1.25 0.46 10.47
CA LEU A 197 -0.02 0.83 9.77
C LEU A 197 1.03 -0.26 9.98
N GLU A 198 1.74 -0.61 8.91
CA GLU A 198 2.95 -1.40 8.97
C GLU A 198 4.04 -0.75 8.14
N LEU A 199 5.26 -0.72 8.65
CA LEU A 199 6.40 -0.08 8.00
C LEU A 199 7.71 -0.76 8.35
N GLY A 200 8.68 -0.65 7.46
CA GLY A 200 10.01 -1.19 7.65
C GLY A 200 10.88 -1.06 6.40
N PRO A 201 12.17 -1.39 6.50
CA PRO A 201 13.03 -1.50 5.33
C PRO A 201 12.61 -2.72 4.51
N VAL A 202 12.33 -2.53 3.23
CA VAL A 202 12.00 -3.61 2.31
C VAL A 202 13.19 -4.55 2.13
N LYS A 203 12.98 -5.86 2.15
CA LYS A 203 14.05 -6.85 1.93
C LYS A 203 14.69 -6.67 0.56
N LYS A 204 16.02 -6.75 0.50
CA LYS A 204 16.81 -6.57 -0.74
C LYS A 204 16.37 -7.49 -1.88
N ALA A 205 15.96 -8.72 -1.56
CA ALA A 205 15.46 -9.69 -2.55
C ALA A 205 14.18 -9.20 -3.26
N LEU A 206 13.31 -8.46 -2.56
CA LEU A 206 12.11 -7.86 -3.15
C LEU A 206 12.43 -6.67 -4.03
N ILE A 207 13.36 -5.82 -3.60
CA ILE A 207 13.82 -4.68 -4.40
C ILE A 207 14.41 -5.17 -5.73
N ALA A 208 15.25 -6.22 -5.69
CA ALA A 208 15.83 -6.81 -6.90
C ALA A 208 14.78 -7.44 -7.84
N ALA A 209 13.65 -7.92 -7.33
CA ALA A 209 12.57 -8.48 -8.14
C ALA A 209 11.66 -7.42 -8.79
N SER A 210 11.71 -6.18 -8.30
CA SER A 210 10.86 -5.07 -8.77
C SER A 210 11.51 -4.21 -9.88
N GLY A 211 12.76 -4.50 -10.26
CA GLY A 211 13.55 -3.80 -11.28
C GLY A 211 14.86 -3.33 -10.75
#